data_01e8a78c979d578b3a8d390785dd74fa
#
_entry.id   01e8a78c979d578b3a8d390785dd74fa
#
_cell.length_a   1.000
_cell.length_b   1.000
_cell.length_c   1.000
_cell.angle_alpha   90.00
_cell.angle_beta   90.00
_cell.angle_gamma   90.00
#
_symmetry.space_group_name_H-M   'P 1'
#
loop_
_entity.id
_entity.type
_entity.pdbx_description
1 polymer ?
#
loop_
_entity_poly.entity_id
_entity_poly.type
_entity_poly.pdbx_seq_one_letter_code
_entity_poly.pdbx_strand_id
1 'polypeptide(L)'
;MRNRLFFLFVLPIALWGAPEWLLVRTVDGTVVEGQAQLKSVKVDGTDVALAQILSIYSGAPASTFETERIAQGMAAIQGDDRAARDKAVEELTSIGIPVMTPLLKGYKDTDQHEPRPLYRLFERLMPSYADAFDRTLSLVRLKNGEAMRGKLSDMTIDLKGTDGKKSSLPWSQIRSVAVRQPAVKRSMQVHSLRHCTQIEYLDTGVAATAASKLTFAARGLVRLSWDTDSWASDADGLKVPGSPAYKSNLVDGHPFGALVGRTSPGGEVFFIGKKSTVSGKQAGRLALAVNDNKHWQNNLGTFWVTMTATDAYDLGDAQ
;
A
#
# COMPACT_ATOMS: atom_id res chain seq x y z
N MET A 1 20.78 43.70 -51.60
CA MET A 1 20.12 43.43 -50.30
C MET A 1 20.42 42.00 -49.88
N ARG A 2 21.24 41.78 -48.86
CA ARG A 2 21.67 40.46 -48.41
C ARG A 2 20.83 40.10 -47.16
N ASN A 3 19.85 39.19 -47.32
CA ASN A 3 19.12 38.61 -46.18
C ASN A 3 20.06 37.71 -45.37
N ARG A 4 20.39 38.13 -44.15
CA ARG A 4 21.03 37.28 -43.14
C ARG A 4 19.94 36.52 -42.41
N LEU A 5 19.80 35.21 -42.71
CA LEU A 5 19.04 34.28 -41.85
C LEU A 5 19.81 34.07 -40.53
N PHE A 6 19.25 34.55 -39.45
CA PHE A 6 19.71 34.18 -38.12
C PHE A 6 19.09 32.81 -37.76
N PHE A 7 19.90 31.76 -37.76
CA PHE A 7 19.53 30.50 -37.12
C PHE A 7 19.66 30.68 -35.61
N LEU A 8 18.51 30.78 -34.96
CA LEU A 8 18.46 30.64 -33.50
C LEU A 8 18.69 29.15 -33.17
N PHE A 9 19.90 28.81 -32.74
CA PHE A 9 20.15 27.52 -32.08
C PHE A 9 19.48 27.57 -30.72
N VAL A 10 18.28 27.01 -30.62
CA VAL A 10 17.68 26.64 -29.32
C VAL A 10 18.45 25.43 -28.82
N LEU A 11 19.48 25.67 -28.01
CA LEU A 11 20.09 24.62 -27.20
C LEU A 11 18.99 23.97 -26.38
N PRO A 12 18.83 22.63 -26.45
CA PRO A 12 17.93 21.98 -25.52
C PRO A 12 18.47 22.26 -24.11
N ILE A 13 17.76 23.11 -23.36
CA ILE A 13 17.95 23.20 -21.92
C ILE A 13 17.66 21.78 -21.42
N ALA A 14 18.71 21.03 -21.12
CA ALA A 14 18.58 19.79 -20.39
C ALA A 14 17.84 20.15 -19.12
N LEU A 15 16.55 19.88 -19.09
CA LEU A 15 15.73 19.91 -17.90
C LEU A 15 16.37 18.88 -16.93
N TRP A 16 17.27 19.38 -16.10
CA TRP A 16 17.77 18.65 -14.95
C TRP A 16 16.54 18.45 -14.07
N GLY A 17 15.91 17.27 -14.21
CA GLY A 17 14.75 16.93 -13.41
C GLY A 17 15.09 17.12 -11.94
N ALA A 18 14.15 17.64 -11.19
CA ALA A 18 14.27 17.72 -9.74
C ALA A 18 14.64 16.33 -9.21
N PRO A 19 15.49 16.23 -8.18
CA PRO A 19 15.85 14.95 -7.60
C PRO A 19 14.59 14.23 -7.09
N GLU A 20 14.45 12.95 -7.48
CA GLU A 20 13.29 12.14 -7.08
C GLU A 20 13.40 11.75 -5.60
N TRP A 21 12.29 11.81 -4.89
CA TRP A 21 12.17 11.28 -3.53
C TRP A 21 11.85 9.80 -3.57
N LEU A 22 12.61 9.03 -2.81
CA LEU A 22 12.43 7.58 -2.69
C LEU A 22 12.04 7.19 -1.27
N LEU A 23 11.16 6.21 -1.18
CA LEU A 23 10.92 5.40 0.01
C LEU A 23 11.58 4.05 -0.24
N VAL A 24 12.65 3.76 0.47
CA VAL A 24 13.42 2.52 0.34
C VAL A 24 13.17 1.65 1.56
N ARG A 25 12.76 0.42 1.33
CA ARG A 25 12.69 -0.60 2.38
C ARG A 25 13.85 -1.57 2.21
N THR A 26 14.59 -1.79 3.26
CA THR A 26 15.71 -2.72 3.31
C THR A 26 15.26 -4.13 3.72
N VAL A 27 16.13 -5.12 3.51
CA VAL A 27 15.88 -6.53 3.88
C VAL A 27 15.78 -6.76 5.39
N ASP A 28 16.27 -5.85 6.21
CA ASP A 28 16.10 -5.86 7.68
C ASP A 28 14.81 -5.15 8.14
N GLY A 29 14.01 -4.66 7.17
CA GLY A 29 12.73 -4.00 7.42
C GLY A 29 12.85 -2.51 7.74
N THR A 30 14.06 -1.94 7.77
CA THR A 30 14.25 -0.50 7.91
C THR A 30 13.65 0.24 6.73
N VAL A 31 13.00 1.38 6.99
CA VAL A 31 12.45 2.25 5.95
C VAL A 31 13.22 3.56 5.95
N VAL A 32 13.78 3.91 4.80
CA VAL A 32 14.54 5.14 4.60
C VAL A 32 13.87 5.99 3.53
N GLU A 33 13.61 7.25 3.85
CA GLU A 33 13.07 8.23 2.90
C GLU A 33 14.13 9.29 2.61
N GLY A 34 14.34 9.60 1.32
CA GLY A 34 15.30 10.62 0.93
C GLY A 34 15.30 10.95 -0.55
N GLN A 35 15.98 12.04 -0.89
CA GLN A 35 16.24 12.42 -2.27
C GLN A 35 17.34 11.55 -2.87
N ALA A 36 17.05 10.93 -4.02
CA ALA A 36 18.01 10.10 -4.73
C ALA A 36 19.03 10.94 -5.51
N GLN A 37 20.29 10.50 -5.48
CA GLN A 37 21.34 10.97 -6.39
C GLN A 37 21.32 10.19 -7.72
N LEU A 38 20.59 9.07 -7.77
CA LEU A 38 20.46 8.19 -8.93
C LEU A 38 19.48 8.77 -9.95
N LYS A 39 19.80 8.65 -11.24
CA LYS A 39 18.94 9.12 -12.36
C LYS A 39 18.24 7.98 -13.10
N SER A 40 18.83 6.80 -13.11
CA SER A 40 18.29 5.60 -13.77
C SER A 40 18.71 4.34 -13.03
N VAL A 41 17.99 3.26 -13.29
CA VAL A 41 18.35 1.90 -12.90
C VAL A 41 18.55 1.05 -14.15
N LYS A 42 19.41 0.03 -14.09
CA LYS A 42 19.59 -0.92 -15.20
C LYS A 42 18.84 -2.21 -14.93
N VAL A 43 17.93 -2.54 -15.84
CA VAL A 43 17.15 -3.78 -15.85
C VAL A 43 17.63 -4.60 -17.03
N ASP A 44 18.25 -5.74 -16.82
CA ASP A 44 18.89 -6.57 -17.87
C ASP A 44 19.77 -5.76 -18.83
N GLY A 45 20.54 -4.80 -18.29
CA GLY A 45 21.42 -3.91 -19.06
C GLY A 45 20.75 -2.70 -19.67
N THR A 46 19.41 -2.61 -19.68
CA THR A 46 18.65 -1.47 -20.21
C THR A 46 18.49 -0.39 -19.15
N ASP A 47 18.86 0.85 -19.46
CA ASP A 47 18.66 2.01 -18.58
C ASP A 47 17.19 2.42 -18.54
N VAL A 48 16.60 2.47 -17.34
CA VAL A 48 15.25 2.96 -17.09
C VAL A 48 15.36 4.20 -16.20
N ALA A 49 14.88 5.33 -16.69
CA ALA A 49 14.94 6.58 -15.95
C ALA A 49 14.09 6.50 -14.66
N LEU A 50 14.64 6.94 -13.54
CA LEU A 50 13.97 6.92 -12.25
C LEU A 50 12.64 7.71 -12.29
N ALA A 51 12.62 8.80 -13.05
CA ALA A 51 11.42 9.61 -13.28
C ALA A 51 10.26 8.84 -13.95
N GLN A 52 10.52 7.70 -14.61
CA GLN A 52 9.50 6.84 -15.22
C GLN A 52 9.01 5.73 -14.29
N ILE A 53 9.68 5.52 -13.17
CA ILE A 53 9.42 4.42 -12.24
C ILE A 53 8.39 4.84 -11.19
N LEU A 54 7.44 3.95 -10.89
CA LEU A 54 6.57 4.04 -9.73
C LEU A 54 7.18 3.29 -8.53
N SER A 55 7.56 2.04 -8.77
CA SER A 55 8.14 1.20 -7.72
C SER A 55 9.01 0.09 -8.30
N ILE A 56 9.90 -0.42 -7.45
CA ILE A 56 10.76 -1.57 -7.73
C ILE A 56 10.63 -2.55 -6.56
N TYR A 57 10.45 -3.83 -6.88
CA TYR A 57 10.45 -4.93 -5.92
C TYR A 57 11.60 -5.87 -6.26
N SER A 58 12.48 -6.08 -5.30
CA SER A 58 13.65 -6.96 -5.47
C SER A 58 13.23 -8.43 -5.52
N GLY A 59 13.70 -9.14 -6.54
CA GLY A 59 13.61 -10.60 -6.65
C GLY A 59 14.69 -11.36 -5.86
N ALA A 60 15.54 -10.66 -5.11
CA ALA A 60 16.55 -11.30 -4.30
C ALA A 60 15.92 -12.27 -3.28
N PRO A 61 16.57 -13.43 -2.99
CA PRO A 61 16.12 -14.37 -1.96
C PRO A 61 15.89 -13.67 -0.61
N ALA A 62 15.05 -14.27 0.23
CA ALA A 62 14.87 -13.80 1.60
C ALA A 62 16.22 -13.84 2.34
N SER A 63 16.56 -12.80 3.06
CA SER A 63 17.64 -12.81 4.04
C SER A 63 17.30 -13.73 5.21
N THR A 64 18.30 -14.10 6.02
CA THR A 64 18.04 -14.86 7.25
C THR A 64 17.00 -14.17 8.14
N PHE A 65 17.13 -12.85 8.31
CA PHE A 65 16.21 -12.03 9.08
C PHE A 65 14.78 -12.08 8.51
N GLU A 66 14.62 -11.94 7.19
CA GLU A 66 13.30 -12.04 6.55
C GLU A 66 12.72 -13.46 6.65
N THR A 67 13.57 -14.49 6.54
CA THR A 67 13.11 -15.89 6.67
C THR A 67 12.49 -16.15 8.03
N GLU A 68 13.10 -15.65 9.11
CA GLU A 68 12.57 -15.74 10.46
C GLU A 68 11.26 -14.97 10.60
N ARG A 69 11.19 -13.74 10.07
CA ARG A 69 9.97 -12.92 10.10
C ARG A 69 8.85 -13.52 9.27
N ILE A 70 9.15 -14.11 8.12
CA ILE A 70 8.17 -14.85 7.32
C ILE A 70 7.60 -16.01 8.12
N ALA A 71 8.45 -16.81 8.79
CA ALA A 71 8.00 -17.94 9.60
C ALA A 71 7.11 -17.47 10.76
N GLN A 72 7.53 -16.43 11.50
CA GLN A 72 6.75 -15.84 12.59
C GLN A 72 5.42 -15.25 12.09
N GLY A 73 5.45 -14.52 10.98
CA GLY A 73 4.25 -13.93 10.39
C GLY A 73 3.27 -14.99 9.90
N MET A 74 3.74 -16.05 9.25
CA MET A 74 2.91 -17.18 8.81
C MET A 74 2.26 -17.90 9.99
N ALA A 75 2.95 -18.06 11.12
CA ALA A 75 2.39 -18.61 12.35
C ALA A 75 1.35 -17.66 12.98
N ALA A 76 1.64 -16.37 13.05
CA ALA A 76 0.71 -15.37 13.60
C ALA A 76 -0.59 -15.25 12.80
N ILE A 77 -0.54 -15.38 11.46
CA ILE A 77 -1.74 -15.38 10.60
C ILE A 77 -2.67 -16.55 10.92
N GLN A 78 -2.13 -17.68 11.37
CA GLN A 78 -2.91 -18.86 11.73
C GLN A 78 -3.43 -18.83 13.16
N GLY A 79 -2.94 -17.89 13.99
CA GLY A 79 -3.33 -17.74 15.39
C GLY A 79 -4.67 -17.01 15.56
N ASP A 80 -5.19 -16.99 16.78
CA ASP A 80 -6.48 -16.36 17.13
C ASP A 80 -6.36 -14.86 17.44
N ASP A 81 -5.15 -14.38 17.76
CA ASP A 81 -4.91 -12.96 18.06
C ASP A 81 -5.01 -12.13 16.78
N ARG A 82 -6.06 -11.33 16.72
CA ARG A 82 -6.34 -10.46 15.58
C ARG A 82 -5.27 -9.38 15.35
N ALA A 83 -4.83 -8.72 16.42
CA ALA A 83 -3.84 -7.65 16.30
C ALA A 83 -2.51 -8.19 15.74
N ALA A 84 -2.13 -9.40 16.21
CA ALA A 84 -0.97 -10.11 15.70
C ALA A 84 -1.16 -10.50 14.23
N ARG A 85 -2.35 -10.97 13.82
CA ARG A 85 -2.67 -11.29 12.43
C ARG A 85 -2.56 -10.06 11.52
N ASP A 86 -3.20 -8.94 11.88
CA ASP A 86 -3.19 -7.71 11.09
C ASP A 86 -1.75 -7.21 10.88
N LYS A 87 -0.96 -7.22 11.95
CA LYS A 87 0.45 -6.86 11.89
C LYS A 87 1.25 -7.79 11.00
N ALA A 88 1.01 -9.11 11.11
CA ALA A 88 1.69 -10.10 10.29
C ALA A 88 1.36 -9.98 8.81
N VAL A 89 0.09 -9.76 8.45
CA VAL A 89 -0.34 -9.55 7.06
C VAL A 89 0.37 -8.33 6.46
N GLU A 90 0.44 -7.21 7.18
CA GLU A 90 1.13 -6.02 6.68
C GLU A 90 2.62 -6.24 6.55
N GLU A 91 3.24 -6.88 7.52
CA GLU A 91 4.64 -7.19 7.49
C GLU A 91 5.00 -8.11 6.33
N LEU A 92 4.27 -9.22 6.14
CA LEU A 92 4.47 -10.15 5.05
C LEU A 92 4.21 -9.48 3.69
N THR A 93 3.18 -8.65 3.58
CA THR A 93 2.92 -7.84 2.37
C THR A 93 4.12 -6.93 2.06
N SER A 94 4.74 -6.38 3.07
CA SER A 94 5.90 -5.48 2.91
C SER A 94 7.19 -6.20 2.50
N ILE A 95 7.37 -7.46 2.89
CA ILE A 95 8.47 -8.31 2.43
C ILE A 95 8.26 -8.69 0.94
N GLY A 96 7.02 -8.95 0.54
CA GLY A 96 6.63 -9.11 -0.86
C GLY A 96 7.05 -10.45 -1.46
N ILE A 97 7.78 -10.44 -2.58
CA ILE A 97 8.08 -11.63 -3.40
C ILE A 97 8.60 -12.85 -2.59
N PRO A 98 9.52 -12.72 -1.63
CA PRO A 98 10.00 -13.86 -0.86
C PRO A 98 8.94 -14.62 -0.07
N VAL A 99 7.84 -13.97 0.29
CA VAL A 99 6.73 -14.59 1.04
C VAL A 99 5.95 -15.59 0.18
N MET A 100 5.96 -15.45 -1.14
CA MET A 100 5.14 -16.25 -2.05
C MET A 100 5.40 -17.75 -1.95
N THR A 101 6.65 -18.17 -1.74
CA THR A 101 6.98 -19.61 -1.65
C THR A 101 6.41 -20.27 -0.39
N PRO A 102 6.66 -19.74 0.83
CA PRO A 102 6.07 -20.30 2.04
C PRO A 102 4.54 -20.15 2.06
N LEU A 103 3.99 -19.06 1.50
CA LEU A 103 2.55 -18.84 1.39
C LEU A 103 1.88 -19.93 0.53
N LEU A 104 2.41 -20.21 -0.65
CA LEU A 104 1.89 -21.27 -1.53
C LEU A 104 2.00 -22.66 -0.90
N LYS A 105 3.07 -22.91 -0.13
CA LYS A 105 3.22 -24.16 0.63
C LYS A 105 2.13 -24.25 1.71
N GLY A 106 1.99 -23.23 2.54
CA GLY A 106 0.96 -23.19 3.59
C GLY A 106 -0.47 -23.30 3.04
N TYR A 107 -0.72 -22.72 1.86
CA TYR A 107 -2.03 -22.80 1.19
C TYR A 107 -2.37 -24.23 0.73
N LYS A 108 -1.39 -24.97 0.20
CA LYS A 108 -1.59 -26.36 -0.23
C LYS A 108 -1.82 -27.33 0.92
N ASP A 109 -1.23 -27.04 2.08
CA ASP A 109 -1.34 -27.87 3.27
C ASP A 109 -2.66 -27.66 4.05
N THR A 110 -3.48 -26.68 3.64
CA THR A 110 -4.77 -26.38 4.27
C THR A 110 -5.93 -26.92 3.45
N ASP A 111 -6.52 -28.03 3.89
CA ASP A 111 -7.68 -28.72 3.29
C ASP A 111 -9.00 -28.03 3.69
N GLN A 112 -9.20 -26.73 3.33
CA GLN A 112 -10.33 -26.01 3.91
C GLN A 112 -11.04 -25.00 3.00
N HIS A 113 -12.38 -25.06 3.08
CA HIS A 113 -13.37 -24.30 2.29
C HIS A 113 -13.66 -22.86 2.74
N GLU A 114 -13.01 -22.33 3.78
CA GLU A 114 -13.22 -20.95 4.23
C GLU A 114 -12.11 -19.99 3.77
N PRO A 115 -12.43 -18.72 3.45
CA PRO A 115 -11.44 -17.72 3.09
C PRO A 115 -10.59 -17.38 4.31
N ARG A 116 -9.48 -18.10 4.49
CA ARG A 116 -8.56 -17.91 5.60
C ARG A 116 -7.66 -16.70 5.40
N PRO A 117 -7.05 -16.19 6.46
CA PRO A 117 -6.07 -15.12 6.39
C PRO A 117 -4.96 -15.35 5.37
N LEU A 118 -4.53 -16.62 5.16
CA LEU A 118 -3.55 -16.98 4.12
C LEU A 118 -4.05 -16.73 2.70
N TYR A 119 -5.32 -17.00 2.41
CA TYR A 119 -5.92 -16.72 1.12
C TYR A 119 -5.96 -15.20 0.87
N ARG A 120 -6.29 -14.41 1.88
CA ARG A 120 -6.30 -12.94 1.79
C ARG A 120 -4.91 -12.38 1.56
N LEU A 121 -3.89 -12.93 2.23
CA LEU A 121 -2.50 -12.54 1.98
C LEU A 121 -2.09 -12.91 0.55
N PHE A 122 -2.54 -14.07 0.06
CA PHE A 122 -2.31 -14.49 -1.31
C PHE A 122 -2.96 -13.54 -2.32
N GLU A 123 -4.23 -13.17 -2.12
CA GLU A 123 -4.92 -12.16 -2.94
C GLU A 123 -4.21 -10.81 -2.92
N ARG A 124 -3.64 -10.40 -1.79
CA ARG A 124 -2.86 -9.17 -1.66
C ARG A 124 -1.55 -9.18 -2.43
N LEU A 125 -0.86 -10.30 -2.41
CA LEU A 125 0.45 -10.43 -3.06
C LEU A 125 0.33 -10.78 -4.55
N MET A 126 -0.70 -11.55 -4.92
CA MET A 126 -0.88 -12.06 -6.27
C MET A 126 -1.06 -10.99 -7.35
N PRO A 127 -1.89 -9.95 -7.20
CA PRO A 127 -2.02 -8.94 -8.24
C PRO A 127 -0.71 -8.19 -8.49
N SER A 128 0.09 -7.99 -7.42
CA SER A 128 1.41 -7.38 -7.56
C SER A 128 2.44 -8.33 -8.16
N TYR A 129 2.20 -9.66 -8.07
CA TYR A 129 3.17 -10.70 -8.42
C TYR A 129 2.58 -11.84 -9.26
N ALA A 130 1.33 -11.71 -9.74
CA ALA A 130 0.61 -12.75 -10.50
C ALA A 130 1.41 -13.30 -11.68
N ASP A 131 2.18 -12.44 -12.31
CA ASP A 131 3.04 -12.82 -13.41
C ASP A 131 4.48 -13.21 -12.97
N ALA A 132 4.81 -13.23 -11.69
CA ALA A 132 6.15 -13.51 -11.21
C ALA A 132 6.42 -15.03 -11.14
N PHE A 133 6.37 -15.72 -12.26
CA PHE A 133 6.80 -17.14 -12.32
C PHE A 133 8.29 -17.30 -11.99
N ASP A 134 9.14 -16.38 -12.41
CA ASP A 134 10.54 -16.34 -11.98
C ASP A 134 10.70 -15.36 -10.81
N ARG A 135 10.73 -15.91 -9.60
CA ARG A 135 10.85 -15.18 -8.33
C ARG A 135 12.25 -14.64 -8.06
N THR A 136 13.21 -14.90 -8.95
CA THR A 136 14.57 -14.37 -8.85
C THR A 136 14.72 -13.04 -9.58
N LEU A 137 13.72 -12.65 -10.39
CA LEU A 137 13.71 -11.40 -11.13
C LEU A 137 13.04 -10.31 -10.32
N SER A 138 13.61 -9.12 -10.38
CA SER A 138 13.00 -7.91 -9.84
C SER A 138 11.84 -7.46 -10.73
N LEU A 139 10.84 -6.83 -10.11
CA LEU A 139 9.69 -6.23 -10.79
C LEU A 139 9.82 -4.71 -10.72
N VAL A 140 9.86 -4.05 -11.88
CA VAL A 140 9.88 -2.59 -12.02
C VAL A 140 8.56 -2.14 -12.61
N ARG A 141 7.79 -1.35 -11.86
CA ARG A 141 6.50 -0.79 -12.31
C ARG A 141 6.72 0.64 -12.82
N LEU A 142 6.19 0.93 -14.00
CA LEU A 142 6.35 2.20 -14.66
C LEU A 142 5.09 3.07 -14.54
N LYS A 143 5.26 4.40 -14.66
CA LYS A 143 4.16 5.39 -14.60
C LYS A 143 3.16 5.25 -15.74
N ASN A 144 3.57 4.66 -16.87
CA ASN A 144 2.68 4.38 -18.00
C ASN A 144 1.79 3.14 -17.83
N GLY A 145 1.88 2.45 -16.67
CA GLY A 145 1.14 1.24 -16.35
C GLY A 145 1.82 -0.06 -16.78
N GLU A 146 2.95 0.02 -17.49
CA GLU A 146 3.74 -1.17 -17.84
C GLU A 146 4.55 -1.67 -16.64
N ALA A 147 4.93 -2.95 -16.71
CA ALA A 147 5.85 -3.57 -15.78
C ALA A 147 6.98 -4.27 -16.53
N MET A 148 8.19 -4.08 -16.04
CA MET A 148 9.40 -4.75 -16.54
C MET A 148 9.89 -5.73 -15.50
N ARG A 149 10.44 -6.85 -15.95
CA ARG A 149 11.11 -7.84 -15.13
C ARG A 149 12.50 -8.05 -15.60
N GLY A 150 13.41 -8.23 -14.68
CA GLY A 150 14.78 -8.48 -15.02
C GLY A 150 15.69 -8.45 -13.80
N LYS A 151 16.93 -8.78 -14.03
CA LYS A 151 17.99 -8.62 -13.03
C LYS A 151 18.40 -7.16 -12.99
N LEU A 152 18.36 -6.59 -11.81
CA LEU A 152 18.93 -5.28 -11.59
C LEU A 152 20.44 -5.41 -11.41
N SER A 153 21.19 -4.54 -12.06
CA SER A 153 22.63 -4.47 -11.87
C SER A 153 22.96 -4.13 -10.42
N ASP A 154 24.09 -4.63 -9.93
CA ASP A 154 24.63 -4.22 -8.64
C ASP A 154 24.83 -2.70 -8.66
N MET A 155 24.11 -2.03 -7.79
CA MET A 155 24.16 -0.59 -7.63
C MET A 155 24.00 -0.21 -6.17
N THR A 156 24.36 1.02 -5.87
CA THR A 156 24.13 1.64 -4.57
C THR A 156 23.16 2.79 -4.75
N ILE A 157 22.17 2.88 -3.88
CA ILE A 157 21.26 4.03 -3.82
C ILE A 157 21.73 4.98 -2.75
N ASP A 158 22.22 6.14 -3.17
CA ASP A 158 22.59 7.23 -2.28
C ASP A 158 21.38 8.14 -2.08
N LEU A 159 20.98 8.30 -0.83
CA LEU A 159 19.86 9.13 -0.41
C LEU A 159 20.32 10.27 0.48
N LYS A 160 19.68 11.43 0.35
CA LYS A 160 19.78 12.53 1.28
C LYS A 160 18.42 12.73 1.96
N GLY A 161 18.35 12.42 3.25
CA GLY A 161 17.15 12.59 4.08
C GLY A 161 16.74 14.05 4.26
N THR A 162 15.55 14.28 4.80
CA THR A 162 15.03 15.61 5.15
C THR A 162 15.87 16.31 6.23
N ASP A 163 16.52 15.52 7.10
CA ASP A 163 17.43 15.97 8.13
C ASP A 163 18.86 16.25 7.61
N GLY A 164 19.07 16.13 6.28
CA GLY A 164 20.35 16.32 5.62
C GLY A 164 21.31 15.14 5.75
N LYS A 165 20.98 14.08 6.50
CA LYS A 165 21.79 12.88 6.60
C LYS A 165 21.84 12.15 5.26
N LYS A 166 23.02 11.59 4.98
CA LYS A 166 23.23 10.76 3.79
C LYS A 166 23.19 9.29 4.20
N SER A 167 22.50 8.50 3.39
CA SER A 167 22.47 7.04 3.49
C SER A 167 22.88 6.43 2.16
N SER A 168 23.73 5.42 2.20
CA SER A 168 24.22 4.69 1.03
C SER A 168 23.82 3.24 1.18
N LEU A 169 22.89 2.78 0.33
CA LEU A 169 22.24 1.48 0.44
C LEU A 169 22.63 0.63 -0.77
N PRO A 170 23.43 -0.43 -0.61
CA PRO A 170 23.72 -1.37 -1.68
C PRO A 170 22.45 -2.13 -2.07
N TRP A 171 22.27 -2.41 -3.37
CA TRP A 171 21.06 -3.07 -3.88
C TRP A 171 20.75 -4.41 -3.19
N SER A 172 21.78 -5.16 -2.80
CA SER A 172 21.64 -6.42 -2.07
C SER A 172 20.93 -6.28 -0.71
N GLN A 173 20.90 -5.09 -0.14
CA GLN A 173 20.20 -4.77 1.10
C GLN A 173 18.80 -4.18 0.87
N ILE A 174 18.37 -4.01 -0.39
CA ILE A 174 17.12 -3.34 -0.71
C ILE A 174 16.05 -4.39 -1.05
N ARG A 175 14.90 -4.27 -0.39
CA ARG A 175 13.72 -5.08 -0.67
C ARG A 175 12.77 -4.40 -1.65
N SER A 176 12.51 -3.13 -1.45
CA SER A 176 11.67 -2.36 -2.37
C SER A 176 12.05 -0.89 -2.39
N VAL A 177 11.75 -0.26 -3.51
CA VAL A 177 11.86 1.19 -3.73
C VAL A 177 10.54 1.69 -4.27
N ALA A 178 10.01 2.79 -3.72
CA ALA A 178 8.89 3.51 -4.31
C ALA A 178 9.31 4.95 -4.59
N VAL A 179 8.88 5.48 -5.74
CA VAL A 179 9.18 6.86 -6.16
C VAL A 179 8.00 7.75 -5.77
N ARG A 180 8.27 8.86 -5.08
CA ARG A 180 7.24 9.83 -4.69
C ARG A 180 6.54 10.40 -5.92
N GLN A 181 5.21 10.42 -5.86
CA GLN A 181 4.37 10.99 -6.89
C GLN A 181 3.76 12.31 -6.42
N PRO A 182 3.63 13.33 -7.29
CA PRO A 182 2.91 14.56 -6.98
C PRO A 182 1.46 14.28 -6.57
N ALA A 183 0.84 13.28 -7.20
CA ALA A 183 -0.49 12.81 -6.84
C ALA A 183 -0.65 11.33 -7.21
N VAL A 184 -1.17 10.54 -6.28
CA VAL A 184 -1.64 9.17 -6.49
C VAL A 184 -3.16 9.17 -6.43
N LYS A 185 -3.82 8.68 -7.49
CA LYS A 185 -5.28 8.56 -7.55
C LYS A 185 -5.68 7.09 -7.52
N ARG A 186 -6.72 6.76 -6.74
CA ARG A 186 -7.26 5.41 -6.63
C ARG A 186 -8.79 5.43 -6.65
N SER A 187 -9.35 4.37 -7.23
CA SER A 187 -10.77 4.03 -7.10
C SER A 187 -10.86 2.60 -6.62
N MET A 188 -11.63 2.36 -5.57
CA MET A 188 -11.68 1.07 -4.90
C MET A 188 -13.04 0.78 -4.30
N GLN A 189 -13.28 -0.48 -3.96
CA GLN A 189 -14.48 -0.95 -3.30
C GLN A 189 -14.16 -1.40 -1.88
N VAL A 190 -14.81 -0.80 -0.89
CA VAL A 190 -14.73 -1.20 0.51
C VAL A 190 -15.96 -2.03 0.84
N HIS A 191 -15.83 -3.35 0.83
CA HIS A 191 -16.92 -4.29 1.10
C HIS A 191 -17.13 -4.44 2.61
N SER A 192 -18.34 -4.20 3.10
CA SER A 192 -18.63 -4.26 4.53
C SER A 192 -18.38 -5.63 5.17
N LEU A 193 -18.56 -6.72 4.40
CA LEU A 193 -18.29 -8.08 4.89
C LEU A 193 -16.79 -8.43 4.94
N ARG A 194 -15.97 -7.83 4.07
CA ARG A 194 -14.53 -8.13 3.97
C ARG A 194 -13.66 -7.10 4.69
N HIS A 195 -14.02 -5.83 4.52
CA HIS A 195 -13.22 -4.70 4.97
C HIS A 195 -13.95 -3.96 6.07
N CYS A 196 -14.04 -4.56 7.24
CA CYS A 196 -14.56 -3.90 8.42
C CYS A 196 -13.51 -3.86 9.54
N THR A 197 -13.70 -2.93 10.49
CA THR A 197 -12.76 -2.73 11.59
C THR A 197 -12.57 -3.97 12.46
N GLN A 198 -13.45 -4.97 12.35
CA GLN A 198 -13.38 -6.23 13.09
C GLN A 198 -12.65 -7.36 12.35
N ILE A 199 -12.38 -7.22 11.06
CA ILE A 199 -11.70 -8.24 10.25
C ILE A 199 -10.40 -7.69 9.68
N GLU A 200 -10.53 -6.84 8.66
CA GLU A 200 -9.40 -6.38 7.88
C GLU A 200 -9.68 -5.01 7.29
N TYR A 201 -8.65 -4.19 7.19
CA TYR A 201 -8.69 -2.97 6.43
C TYR A 201 -8.28 -3.23 4.98
N LEU A 202 -9.00 -2.67 4.03
CA LEU A 202 -8.59 -2.64 2.62
C LEU A 202 -7.29 -1.85 2.48
N ASP A 203 -6.26 -2.49 1.99
CA ASP A 203 -5.01 -1.81 1.63
C ASP A 203 -5.20 -1.01 0.33
N THR A 204 -4.94 0.27 0.38
CA THR A 204 -5.10 1.15 -0.79
C THR A 204 -3.93 1.10 -1.77
N GLY A 205 -2.82 0.45 -1.42
CA GLY A 205 -1.59 0.48 -2.20
C GLY A 205 -0.90 1.85 -2.19
N VAL A 206 -1.24 2.73 -1.25
CA VAL A 206 -0.66 4.07 -1.13
C VAL A 206 0.03 4.25 0.21
N ALA A 207 1.27 4.76 0.18
CA ALA A 207 1.92 5.23 1.40
C ALA A 207 1.90 6.77 1.44
N ALA A 208 1.30 7.30 2.50
CA ALA A 208 1.29 8.72 2.79
C ALA A 208 2.59 9.15 3.49
N THR A 209 3.01 10.39 3.30
CA THR A 209 4.05 11.06 4.05
C THR A 209 3.44 12.04 5.06
N ALA A 210 4.24 12.60 5.94
CA ALA A 210 3.78 13.67 6.84
C ALA A 210 3.30 14.93 6.08
N ALA A 211 3.74 15.13 4.84
CA ALA A 211 3.31 16.23 3.97
C ALA A 211 2.09 15.89 3.09
N SER A 212 1.69 14.63 3.02
CA SER A 212 0.59 14.19 2.16
C SER A 212 -0.74 14.83 2.57
N LYS A 213 -1.54 15.17 1.55
CA LYS A 213 -2.95 15.54 1.71
C LYS A 213 -3.80 14.44 1.06
N LEU A 214 -4.66 13.80 1.87
CA LEU A 214 -5.54 12.73 1.45
C LEU A 214 -6.94 13.29 1.26
N THR A 215 -7.47 13.21 0.04
CA THR A 215 -8.83 13.65 -0.28
C THR A 215 -9.64 12.44 -0.69
N PHE A 216 -10.82 12.27 -0.09
CA PHE A 216 -11.71 11.14 -0.32
C PHE A 216 -13.08 11.61 -0.80
N ALA A 217 -13.71 10.78 -1.63
CA ALA A 217 -15.13 10.82 -1.94
C ALA A 217 -15.66 9.38 -1.98
N ALA A 218 -16.71 9.11 -1.20
CA ALA A 218 -17.33 7.80 -1.10
C ALA A 218 -18.82 7.87 -1.42
N ARG A 219 -19.32 6.81 -2.07
CA ARG A 219 -20.73 6.61 -2.38
C ARG A 219 -21.11 5.15 -2.20
N GLY A 220 -22.37 4.86 -2.09
CA GLY A 220 -22.90 3.52 -1.87
C GLY A 220 -23.54 3.38 -0.51
N LEU A 221 -24.06 2.21 -0.25
CA LEU A 221 -24.72 1.84 1.00
C LEU A 221 -24.17 0.51 1.49
N VAL A 222 -24.06 0.40 2.80
CA VAL A 222 -23.82 -0.85 3.50
C VAL A 222 -25.01 -1.14 4.42
N ARG A 223 -25.37 -2.41 4.56
CA ARG A 223 -26.31 -2.90 5.58
C ARG A 223 -25.48 -3.60 6.63
N LEU A 224 -25.68 -3.24 7.88
CA LEU A 224 -24.97 -3.78 9.04
C LEU A 224 -25.80 -4.89 9.72
N SER A 225 -26.85 -5.33 9.04
CA SER A 225 -27.68 -6.49 9.37
C SER A 225 -28.44 -6.91 8.11
N TRP A 226 -28.51 -8.21 7.85
CA TRP A 226 -29.23 -8.75 6.69
C TRP A 226 -30.73 -8.87 6.91
N ASP A 227 -31.19 -8.81 8.16
CA ASP A 227 -32.58 -9.03 8.59
C ASP A 227 -33.42 -7.74 8.67
N THR A 228 -32.82 -6.57 8.54
CA THR A 228 -33.53 -5.30 8.64
C THR A 228 -32.87 -4.16 7.85
N ASP A 229 -33.71 -3.40 7.13
CA ASP A 229 -33.28 -2.19 6.41
C ASP A 229 -32.94 -1.02 7.33
N SER A 230 -33.33 -1.07 8.59
CA SER A 230 -33.07 -0.02 9.58
C SER A 230 -31.58 0.21 9.85
N TRP A 231 -30.73 -0.75 9.49
CA TRP A 231 -29.28 -0.71 9.64
C TRP A 231 -28.54 -0.39 8.33
N ALA A 232 -29.25 0.17 7.35
CA ALA A 232 -28.60 0.67 6.16
C ALA A 232 -27.88 2.00 6.44
N SER A 233 -26.64 2.10 6.05
CA SER A 233 -25.78 3.27 6.27
C SER A 233 -25.10 3.68 4.98
N ASP A 234 -25.00 4.97 4.74
CA ASP A 234 -24.01 5.51 3.82
C ASP A 234 -22.64 5.68 4.51
N ALA A 235 -21.66 6.24 3.80
CA ALA A 235 -20.31 6.35 4.34
C ALA A 235 -20.17 7.27 5.57
N ASP A 236 -21.13 8.12 5.86
CA ASP A 236 -21.12 8.97 7.07
C ASP A 236 -21.50 8.18 8.33
N GLY A 237 -22.08 7.00 8.15
CA GLY A 237 -22.45 6.13 9.25
C GLY A 237 -23.81 6.46 9.88
N LEU A 238 -24.23 5.60 10.80
CA LEU A 238 -25.47 5.72 11.55
C LEU A 238 -25.24 6.41 12.89
N LYS A 239 -26.12 7.33 13.26
CA LYS A 239 -26.26 7.82 14.62
C LYS A 239 -27.08 6.81 15.42
N VAL A 240 -26.43 5.86 16.03
CA VAL A 240 -27.12 4.87 16.86
C VAL A 240 -27.45 5.49 18.21
N PRO A 241 -28.72 5.48 18.65
CA PRO A 241 -29.09 5.89 20.00
C PRO A 241 -28.37 5.02 21.03
N GLY A 242 -27.80 5.63 22.02
CA GLY A 242 -26.90 5.21 23.07
C GLY A 242 -26.96 3.84 23.73
N SER A 243 -27.34 2.78 23.04
CA SER A 243 -27.31 1.43 23.61
C SER A 243 -25.88 0.90 23.73
N PRO A 244 -25.41 0.49 24.92
CA PRO A 244 -24.07 -0.08 25.13
C PRO A 244 -23.79 -1.30 24.26
N ALA A 245 -24.81 -2.06 23.88
CA ALA A 245 -24.67 -3.27 23.05
C ALA A 245 -24.13 -3.00 21.64
N TYR A 246 -24.41 -1.81 21.09
CA TYR A 246 -23.95 -1.42 19.74
C TYR A 246 -22.60 -0.74 19.77
N LYS A 247 -22.13 -0.29 20.93
CA LYS A 247 -20.82 0.36 21.09
C LYS A 247 -19.67 -0.62 21.30
N SER A 248 -19.99 -1.90 21.53
CA SER A 248 -18.95 -2.90 21.78
C SER A 248 -18.12 -3.15 20.50
N ASN A 249 -16.81 -2.94 20.61
CA ASN A 249 -15.82 -3.14 19.56
C ASN A 249 -15.87 -2.17 18.36
N LEU A 250 -16.67 -1.09 18.41
CA LEU A 250 -16.52 0.01 17.48
C LEU A 250 -15.22 0.76 17.74
N VAL A 251 -14.67 1.35 16.71
CA VAL A 251 -13.62 2.36 16.88
C VAL A 251 -14.27 3.58 17.54
N ASP A 252 -13.81 3.90 18.76
CA ASP A 252 -14.37 4.97 19.56
C ASP A 252 -14.36 6.32 18.82
N GLY A 253 -15.42 7.09 19.03
CA GLY A 253 -15.57 8.41 18.42
C GLY A 253 -16.06 8.42 16.97
N HIS A 254 -16.26 7.26 16.32
CA HIS A 254 -16.73 7.17 14.94
C HIS A 254 -18.13 6.52 14.86
N PRO A 255 -19.00 7.01 13.93
CA PRO A 255 -20.32 6.44 13.73
C PRO A 255 -20.29 4.97 13.28
N PHE A 256 -21.30 4.20 13.68
CA PHE A 256 -21.50 2.82 13.24
C PHE A 256 -21.77 2.78 11.72
N GLY A 257 -21.09 1.92 10.99
CA GLY A 257 -21.19 1.82 9.53
C GLY A 257 -20.44 2.90 8.76
N ALA A 258 -19.75 3.82 9.44
CA ALA A 258 -18.98 4.85 8.77
C ALA A 258 -17.76 4.29 8.02
N LEU A 259 -17.38 4.97 6.93
CA LEU A 259 -16.08 4.73 6.30
C LEU A 259 -14.98 5.41 7.13
N VAL A 260 -13.98 4.62 7.51
CA VAL A 260 -12.82 5.05 8.30
C VAL A 260 -11.51 4.63 7.64
N GLY A 261 -10.40 5.25 8.04
CA GLY A 261 -9.07 4.93 7.53
C GLY A 261 -8.02 4.95 8.63
N ARG A 262 -6.88 4.31 8.34
CA ARG A 262 -5.66 4.36 9.16
C ARG A 262 -4.42 4.31 8.25
N THR A 263 -3.28 4.78 8.74
CA THR A 263 -2.01 4.75 7.97
C THR A 263 -1.00 3.74 8.50
N SER A 264 -1.33 3.04 9.58
CA SER A 264 -0.50 1.93 10.11
C SER A 264 -1.36 0.97 10.91
N PRO A 265 -0.97 -0.32 11.08
CA PRO A 265 -1.62 -1.24 12.01
C PRO A 265 -1.51 -0.71 13.43
N GLY A 266 -2.63 -0.71 14.15
CA GLY A 266 -2.71 -0.14 15.50
C GLY A 266 -2.55 1.38 15.57
N GLY A 267 -2.44 2.07 14.40
CA GLY A 267 -2.42 3.52 14.33
C GLY A 267 -3.78 4.14 14.61
N GLU A 268 -3.78 5.45 14.84
CA GLU A 268 -5.00 6.23 15.01
C GLU A 268 -5.92 6.06 13.79
N VAL A 269 -7.18 5.74 14.05
CA VAL A 269 -8.22 5.64 13.02
C VAL A 269 -8.84 7.03 12.84
N PHE A 270 -9.01 7.45 11.59
CA PHE A 270 -9.64 8.72 11.25
C PHE A 270 -10.94 8.52 10.47
N PHE A 271 -11.87 9.44 10.67
CA PHE A 271 -13.13 9.46 9.95
C PHE A 271 -12.94 9.94 8.51
N ILE A 272 -13.59 9.26 7.58
CA ILE A 272 -13.62 9.63 6.16
C ILE A 272 -15.01 10.10 5.77
N GLY A 273 -16.04 9.30 6.01
CA GLY A 273 -17.41 9.63 5.58
C GLY A 273 -17.58 9.67 4.06
N LYS A 274 -18.62 10.39 3.60
CA LYS A 274 -18.88 10.59 2.17
C LYS A 274 -17.83 11.45 1.48
N LYS A 275 -17.27 12.43 2.20
CA LYS A 275 -16.27 13.33 1.66
C LYS A 275 -15.41 13.91 2.77
N SER A 276 -14.10 13.75 2.65
CA SER A 276 -13.17 14.34 3.62
C SER A 276 -11.85 14.72 2.96
N THR A 277 -11.13 15.57 3.69
CA THR A 277 -9.73 15.85 3.42
C THR A 277 -8.97 15.71 4.73
N VAL A 278 -7.99 14.82 4.74
CA VAL A 278 -7.13 14.54 5.89
C VAL A 278 -5.73 15.03 5.54
N SER A 279 -5.18 15.93 6.32
CA SER A 279 -3.80 16.42 6.14
C SER A 279 -2.83 15.60 6.96
N GLY A 280 -1.67 15.31 6.38
CA GLY A 280 -0.72 14.32 6.77
C GLY A 280 -0.06 14.50 8.14
N LYS A 281 -0.81 14.27 9.22
CA LYS A 281 -0.17 13.99 10.51
C LYS A 281 0.32 12.54 10.64
N GLN A 282 -0.10 11.67 9.74
CA GLN A 282 0.14 10.23 9.85
C GLN A 282 0.82 9.74 8.57
N ALA A 283 2.13 9.55 8.63
CA ALA A 283 2.88 8.85 7.60
C ALA A 283 2.62 7.33 7.69
N GLY A 284 2.59 6.65 6.55
CA GLY A 284 2.49 5.20 6.50
C GLY A 284 1.54 4.68 5.41
N ARG A 285 1.33 3.38 5.41
CA ARG A 285 0.51 2.68 4.41
C ARG A 285 -0.97 2.85 4.73
N LEU A 286 -1.70 3.49 3.83
CA LEU A 286 -3.10 3.82 4.00
C LEU A 286 -4.00 2.60 3.80
N ALA A 287 -4.90 2.37 4.75
CA ALA A 287 -5.90 1.33 4.69
C ALA A 287 -7.28 1.83 5.12
N LEU A 288 -8.35 1.27 4.54
CA LEU A 288 -9.74 1.70 4.71
C LEU A 288 -10.62 0.57 5.24
N ALA A 289 -11.63 0.91 6.05
CA ALA A 289 -12.60 -0.07 6.55
C ALA A 289 -13.98 0.57 6.83
N VAL A 290 -14.99 -0.28 6.96
CA VAL A 290 -16.29 0.08 7.54
C VAL A 290 -16.19 -0.08 9.06
N ASN A 291 -16.58 0.94 9.82
CA ASN A 291 -16.60 0.87 11.28
C ASN A 291 -17.75 0.00 11.76
N ASP A 292 -17.47 -1.19 12.24
CA ASP A 292 -18.47 -2.19 12.61
C ASP A 292 -18.15 -2.86 13.94
N ASN A 293 -19.18 -3.51 14.51
CA ASN A 293 -19.11 -4.24 15.76
C ASN A 293 -18.78 -5.74 15.54
N LYS A 294 -18.88 -6.54 16.60
CA LYS A 294 -18.58 -7.98 16.58
C LYS A 294 -19.53 -8.85 15.72
N HIS A 295 -20.62 -8.28 15.20
CA HIS A 295 -21.63 -9.00 14.38
C HIS A 295 -21.48 -8.78 12.88
N TRP A 296 -20.29 -8.42 12.44
CA TRP A 296 -19.93 -8.09 11.05
C TRP A 296 -20.32 -9.18 10.01
N GLN A 297 -20.52 -10.45 10.43
CA GLN A 297 -20.85 -11.57 9.51
C GLN A 297 -22.18 -11.38 8.79
N ASN A 298 -23.03 -10.51 9.29
CA ASN A 298 -24.34 -10.20 8.70
C ASN A 298 -24.35 -8.95 7.82
N ASN A 299 -23.18 -8.42 7.49
CA ASN A 299 -23.05 -7.23 6.66
C ASN A 299 -23.28 -7.52 5.17
N LEU A 300 -23.87 -6.54 4.49
CA LEU A 300 -24.03 -6.51 3.04
C LEU A 300 -23.64 -5.14 2.49
N GLY A 301 -23.28 -5.11 1.21
CA GLY A 301 -23.06 -3.87 0.49
C GLY A 301 -21.61 -3.38 0.47
N THR A 302 -21.43 -2.24 -0.18
CA THR A 302 -20.10 -1.75 -0.59
C THR A 302 -20.09 -0.23 -0.67
N PHE A 303 -19.02 0.39 -0.21
CA PHE A 303 -18.69 1.76 -0.56
C PHE A 303 -17.76 1.79 -1.78
N TRP A 304 -18.12 2.60 -2.77
CA TRP A 304 -17.23 2.97 -3.86
C TRP A 304 -16.48 4.20 -3.46
N VAL A 305 -15.16 4.09 -3.32
CA VAL A 305 -14.31 5.15 -2.82
C VAL A 305 -13.36 5.61 -3.91
N THR A 306 -13.33 6.91 -4.17
CA THR A 306 -12.26 7.57 -4.92
C THR A 306 -11.40 8.37 -3.97
N MET A 307 -10.09 8.29 -4.14
CA MET A 307 -9.15 9.05 -3.33
C MET A 307 -8.05 9.68 -4.19
N THR A 308 -7.53 10.79 -3.71
CA THR A 308 -6.30 11.40 -4.20
C THR A 308 -5.39 11.66 -3.02
N ALA A 309 -4.17 11.19 -3.11
CA ALA A 309 -3.09 11.49 -2.16
C ALA A 309 -2.03 12.32 -2.86
N THR A 310 -1.73 13.54 -2.38
CA THR A 310 -0.61 14.35 -2.87
C THR A 310 0.65 13.99 -2.11
N ASP A 311 1.83 14.16 -2.75
CA ASP A 311 3.13 13.87 -2.14
C ASP A 311 3.20 12.48 -1.50
N ALA A 312 2.73 11.47 -2.20
CA ALA A 312 2.58 10.11 -1.72
C ALA A 312 3.35 9.11 -2.59
N TYR A 313 3.50 7.89 -2.09
CA TYR A 313 4.12 6.78 -2.80
C TYR A 313 3.07 5.80 -3.30
N ASP A 314 3.21 5.40 -4.55
CA ASP A 314 2.43 4.34 -5.16
C ASP A 314 3.11 2.99 -4.92
N LEU A 315 2.53 2.17 -4.03
CA LEU A 315 3.05 0.85 -3.68
C LEU A 315 2.42 -0.29 -4.49
N GLY A 316 1.44 0.01 -5.35
CA GLY A 316 0.72 -0.97 -6.12
C GLY A 316 -0.79 -0.77 -6.12
N ASP A 317 -1.52 -1.72 -6.68
CA ASP A 317 -2.97 -1.63 -6.76
C ASP A 317 -3.62 -1.83 -5.39
N ALA A 318 -4.72 -1.09 -5.16
CA ALA A 318 -5.64 -1.34 -4.06
C ALA A 318 -6.34 -2.69 -4.24
N GLN A 319 -6.62 -3.38 -3.17
CA GLN A 319 -7.28 -4.69 -3.18
C GLN A 319 -8.45 -4.76 -2.24
#